data_f61fe7a06b9e05f8f2733c1a6b71dbdc
#
_entry.id   f61fe7a06b9e05f8f2733c1a6b71dbdc
#
_cell.length_a   1.000
_cell.length_b   1.000
_cell.length_c   1.000
_cell.angle_alpha   90.00
_cell.angle_beta   90.00
_cell.angle_gamma   90.00
#
_symmetry.space_group_name_H-M   'P 1'
#
loop_
_entity.id
_entity.type
_entity.pdbx_description
1 polymer ?
#
loop_
_entity_poly.entity_id
_entity_poly.type
_entity_poly.pdbx_seq_one_letter_code
_entity_poly.pdbx_strand_id
1 'polypeptide(L)'
;MTMNDSWGYQHADTNYKTPFMLLRTFVDCLSMGGNLLLDIGPKEDGTIPAEQIAVLKEFGRWTKKHKEAIYETRAGIPCEHFQGYTTLNKAGDILYLYLPYKPNGPIEVKGLVNKVNRVWVVGNGAMLPYKVYNKNYWSEVPGNLYIDIPNVYRMSRSL
;
A
#
# COMPACT_ATOMS: atom_id res chain seq x y z
N MET A 1 11.07 13.81 0.11
CA MET A 1 9.94 14.73 0.36
C MET A 1 9.98 15.22 1.79
N THR A 2 9.39 16.38 2.09
CA THR A 2 9.28 16.97 3.44
C THR A 2 7.93 16.64 4.08
N MET A 3 7.84 16.76 5.39
CA MET A 3 6.58 16.53 6.12
C MET A 3 5.61 17.73 6.06
N ASN A 4 6.12 18.92 5.81
CA ASN A 4 5.38 20.16 5.57
C ASN A 4 5.71 20.70 4.17
N ASP A 5 5.35 21.94 3.86
CA ASP A 5 5.65 22.57 2.56
C ASP A 5 7.06 23.15 2.49
N SER A 6 7.68 23.38 3.64
CA SER A 6 9.06 23.91 3.77
C SER A 6 10.09 22.80 3.85
N TRP A 7 11.35 23.10 3.48
CA TRP A 7 12.47 22.14 3.53
C TRP A 7 12.90 21.77 4.95
N GLY A 8 12.50 22.52 5.93
CA GLY A 8 12.80 22.26 7.34
C GLY A 8 11.70 22.80 8.24
N TYR A 9 12.02 23.00 9.51
CA TYR A 9 11.09 23.64 10.43
C TYR A 9 10.92 25.12 10.06
N GLN A 10 9.68 25.52 9.93
CA GLN A 10 9.27 26.90 9.74
C GLN A 10 8.07 27.18 10.65
N HIS A 11 8.20 28.13 11.55
CA HIS A 11 7.17 28.43 12.57
C HIS A 11 5.80 28.76 11.94
N ALA A 12 5.81 29.46 10.81
CA ALA A 12 4.58 29.85 10.10
C ALA A 12 3.98 28.74 9.23
N ASP A 13 4.73 27.67 8.95
CA ASP A 13 4.27 26.56 8.12
C ASP A 13 3.66 25.46 8.99
N THR A 14 2.35 25.49 9.11
CA THR A 14 1.55 24.50 9.85
C THR A 14 0.89 23.48 8.92
N ASN A 15 1.19 23.51 7.62
CA ASN A 15 0.60 22.62 6.62
C ASN A 15 1.32 21.28 6.57
N TYR A 16 1.10 20.43 7.55
CA TYR A 16 1.69 19.10 7.61
C TYR A 16 0.93 18.08 6.75
N LYS A 17 1.68 17.25 6.04
CA LYS A 17 1.13 16.13 5.29
C LYS A 17 0.51 15.10 6.25
N THR A 18 -0.65 14.59 5.89
CA THR A 18 -1.34 13.57 6.69
C THR A 18 -0.61 12.22 6.61
N PRO A 19 -0.78 11.32 7.59
CA PRO A 19 -0.25 9.96 7.50
C PRO A 19 -0.67 9.24 6.22
N PHE A 20 -1.90 9.44 5.78
CA PHE A 20 -2.42 8.84 4.54
C PHE A 20 -1.67 9.33 3.29
N MET A 21 -1.38 10.63 3.19
CA MET A 21 -0.61 11.19 2.06
C MET A 21 0.80 10.59 2.01
N LEU A 22 1.46 10.50 3.16
CA LEU A 22 2.81 9.92 3.25
C LEU A 22 2.80 8.43 2.91
N LEU A 23 1.86 7.67 3.46
CA LEU A 23 1.71 6.24 3.17
C LEU A 23 1.44 5.98 1.69
N ARG A 24 0.56 6.78 1.08
CA ARG A 24 0.27 6.67 -0.36
C ARG A 24 1.52 6.90 -1.21
N THR A 25 2.26 7.98 -0.93
CA THR A 25 3.53 8.27 -1.65
C THR A 25 4.57 7.17 -1.42
N PHE A 26 4.67 6.67 -0.18
CA PHE A 26 5.59 5.59 0.15
C PHE A 26 5.27 4.31 -0.64
N VAL A 27 4.02 3.88 -0.64
CA VAL A 27 3.58 2.69 -1.36
C VAL A 27 3.72 2.85 -2.87
N ASP A 28 3.49 4.05 -3.40
CA ASP A 28 3.74 4.38 -4.81
C ASP A 28 5.21 4.19 -5.17
N CYS A 29 6.13 4.76 -4.38
CA CYS A 29 7.57 4.54 -4.55
C CYS A 29 7.95 3.05 -4.52
N LEU A 30 7.41 2.29 -3.55
CA LEU A 30 7.69 0.86 -3.43
C LEU A 30 7.18 0.08 -4.65
N SER A 31 6.00 0.42 -5.15
CA SER A 31 5.40 -0.26 -6.30
C SER A 31 6.23 -0.14 -7.57
N MET A 32 7.00 0.93 -7.67
CA MET A 32 7.96 1.19 -8.75
C MET A 32 9.38 0.66 -8.46
N GLY A 33 9.59 0.01 -7.31
CA GLY A 33 10.91 -0.48 -6.89
C GLY A 33 11.83 0.61 -6.35
N GLY A 34 11.29 1.77 -6.01
CA GLY A 34 12.02 2.91 -5.46
C GLY A 34 12.05 2.94 -3.93
N ASN A 35 12.70 3.97 -3.40
CA ASN A 35 12.79 4.26 -1.98
C ASN A 35 12.26 5.67 -1.69
N LEU A 36 11.68 5.85 -0.51
CA LEU A 36 11.25 7.16 -0.04
C LEU A 36 12.26 7.73 0.96
N LEU A 37 12.80 8.90 0.67
CA LEU A 37 13.47 9.75 1.64
C LEU A 37 12.45 10.74 2.22
N LEU A 38 12.11 10.58 3.49
CA LEU A 38 11.22 11.48 4.22
C LEU A 38 12.04 12.38 5.14
N ASP A 39 11.97 13.67 4.88
CA ASP A 39 12.72 14.70 5.61
C ASP A 39 11.88 15.29 6.76
N ILE A 40 12.46 15.34 7.94
CA ILE A 40 11.87 15.94 9.14
C ILE A 40 12.50 17.31 9.38
N GLY A 41 11.76 18.22 10.01
CA GLY A 41 12.22 19.57 10.34
C GLY A 41 12.35 19.74 11.85
N PRO A 42 13.53 19.51 12.45
CA PRO A 42 13.77 19.83 13.86
C PRO A 42 13.67 21.34 14.11
N LYS A 43 13.19 21.72 15.29
CA LYS A 43 13.21 23.10 15.78
C LYS A 43 14.63 23.54 16.12
N GLU A 44 14.81 24.83 16.45
CA GLU A 44 16.09 25.43 16.82
C GLU A 44 16.73 24.77 18.05
N ASP A 45 15.91 24.25 18.95
CA ASP A 45 16.34 23.53 20.17
C ASP A 45 16.64 22.03 19.90
N GLY A 46 16.57 21.59 18.65
CA GLY A 46 16.78 20.20 18.24
C GLY A 46 15.56 19.27 18.43
N THR A 47 14.45 19.76 18.99
CA THR A 47 13.25 18.95 19.17
C THR A 47 12.46 18.83 17.88
N ILE A 48 11.75 17.70 17.71
CA ILE A 48 10.86 17.49 16.57
C ILE A 48 9.47 18.00 16.94
N PRO A 49 8.79 18.77 16.05
CA PRO A 49 7.41 19.21 16.28
C PRO A 49 6.46 18.05 16.62
N ALA A 50 5.52 18.28 17.54
CA ALA A 50 4.60 17.25 18.02
C ALA A 50 3.74 16.68 16.88
N GLU A 51 3.38 17.49 15.90
CA GLU A 51 2.63 17.14 14.71
C GLU A 51 3.41 16.13 13.85
N GLN A 52 4.70 16.37 13.64
CA GLN A 52 5.55 15.43 12.89
C GLN A 52 5.73 14.12 13.65
N ILE A 53 5.90 14.17 14.98
CA ILE A 53 5.99 12.96 15.82
C ILE A 53 4.71 12.14 15.71
N ALA A 54 3.54 12.76 15.76
CA ALA A 54 2.26 12.06 15.65
C ALA A 54 2.14 11.33 14.29
N VAL A 55 2.46 12.01 13.20
CA VAL A 55 2.44 11.44 11.86
C VAL A 55 3.44 10.28 11.73
N LEU A 56 4.66 10.43 12.23
CA LEU A 56 5.69 9.39 12.20
C LEU A 56 5.31 8.16 13.02
N LYS A 57 4.64 8.33 14.17
CA LYS A 57 4.12 7.21 14.97
C LYS A 57 3.08 6.40 14.21
N GLU A 58 2.15 7.05 13.52
CA GLU A 58 1.15 6.36 12.69
C GLU A 58 1.80 5.66 11.50
N PHE A 59 2.72 6.32 10.82
CA PHE A 59 3.50 5.74 9.73
C PHE A 59 4.27 4.49 10.20
N GLY A 60 4.97 4.59 11.35
CA GLY A 60 5.72 3.49 11.95
C GLY A 60 4.82 2.32 12.39
N ARG A 61 3.64 2.60 12.94
CA ARG A 61 2.65 1.59 13.31
C ARG A 61 2.18 0.80 12.07
N TRP A 62 1.90 1.51 10.99
CA TRP A 62 1.45 0.90 9.74
C TRP A 62 2.56 0.05 9.09
N THR A 63 3.77 0.58 8.97
CA THR A 63 4.90 -0.15 8.36
C THR A 63 5.28 -1.40 9.17
N LYS A 64 5.23 -1.32 10.50
CA LYS A 64 5.47 -2.48 11.38
C LYS A 64 4.43 -3.58 11.16
N LYS A 65 3.15 -3.20 11.02
CA LYS A 65 2.05 -4.14 10.80
C LYS A 65 2.14 -4.84 9.45
N HIS A 66 2.57 -4.12 8.41
CA HIS A 66 2.56 -4.58 7.01
C HIS A 66 3.98 -4.88 6.48
N LYS A 67 4.93 -5.14 7.38
CA LYS A 67 6.35 -5.32 7.05
C LYS A 67 6.63 -6.32 5.93
N GLU A 68 5.87 -7.41 5.83
CA GLU A 68 6.06 -8.45 4.82
C GLU A 68 5.80 -7.96 3.39
N ALA A 69 4.91 -6.97 3.23
CA ALA A 69 4.60 -6.37 1.94
C ALA A 69 5.52 -5.19 1.56
N ILE A 70 6.40 -4.78 2.49
CA ILE A 70 7.28 -3.62 2.36
C ILE A 70 8.73 -4.05 2.17
N TYR A 71 9.25 -4.82 3.14
CA TYR A 71 10.65 -5.23 3.14
C TYR A 71 10.85 -6.49 2.31
N GLU A 72 12.03 -6.63 1.70
CA GLU A 72 12.36 -7.78 0.85
C GLU A 72 11.40 -7.92 -0.36
N THR A 73 10.90 -6.79 -0.85
CA THR A 73 10.02 -6.72 -2.02
C THR A 73 10.73 -6.04 -3.20
N ARG A 74 10.13 -6.15 -4.35
CA ARG A 74 10.51 -5.48 -5.61
C ARG A 74 9.29 -4.85 -6.26
N ALA A 75 9.49 -4.10 -7.35
CA ALA A 75 8.41 -3.53 -8.15
C ALA A 75 7.31 -4.55 -8.43
N GLY A 76 6.07 -4.10 -8.40
CA GLY A 76 4.90 -4.93 -8.65
C GLY A 76 4.59 -5.16 -10.12
N ILE A 77 3.32 -5.42 -10.41
CA ILE A 77 2.81 -5.58 -11.78
C ILE A 77 2.39 -4.21 -12.35
N PRO A 78 2.34 -4.07 -13.68
CA PRO A 78 1.89 -2.85 -14.33
C PRO A 78 0.48 -2.42 -13.88
N CYS A 79 0.24 -1.10 -13.84
CA CYS A 79 -0.98 -0.52 -13.27
C CYS A 79 -2.27 -0.86 -14.04
N GLU A 80 -2.17 -1.24 -15.31
CA GLU A 80 -3.30 -1.70 -16.12
C GLU A 80 -3.91 -3.03 -15.63
N HIS A 81 -3.15 -3.80 -14.85
CA HIS A 81 -3.61 -5.08 -14.31
C HIS A 81 -4.33 -4.95 -12.97
N PHE A 82 -4.09 -3.86 -12.25
CA PHE A 82 -4.69 -3.64 -10.93
C PHE A 82 -4.86 -2.15 -10.62
N GLN A 83 -6.06 -1.77 -10.18
CA GLN A 83 -6.35 -0.39 -9.78
C GLN A 83 -5.88 -0.14 -8.33
N GLY A 84 -4.61 0.12 -8.19
CA GLY A 84 -3.93 0.34 -6.91
C GLY A 84 -2.43 0.21 -7.08
N TYR A 85 -1.72 0.00 -5.97
CA TYR A 85 -0.28 -0.22 -6.00
C TYR A 85 0.03 -1.69 -5.71
N THR A 86 1.13 -2.18 -6.25
CA THR A 86 1.52 -3.57 -6.06
C THR A 86 3.01 -3.70 -5.80
N THR A 87 3.38 -4.70 -4.99
CA THR A 87 4.77 -5.17 -4.88
C THR A 87 4.81 -6.68 -5.00
N LEU A 88 5.95 -7.22 -5.39
CA LEU A 88 6.23 -8.65 -5.39
C LEU A 88 7.28 -8.95 -4.31
N ASN A 89 7.17 -10.09 -3.63
CA ASN A 89 8.29 -10.55 -2.82
C ASN A 89 9.49 -10.90 -3.71
N LYS A 90 10.68 -11.09 -3.12
CA LYS A 90 11.91 -11.39 -3.88
C LYS A 90 11.77 -12.64 -4.76
N ALA A 91 11.10 -13.68 -4.28
CA ALA A 91 10.89 -14.92 -5.02
C ALA A 91 9.92 -14.74 -6.21
N GLY A 92 9.05 -13.74 -6.16
CA GLY A 92 8.05 -13.45 -7.20
C GLY A 92 6.82 -14.34 -7.15
N ASP A 93 6.60 -15.05 -6.05
CA ASP A 93 5.47 -15.96 -5.83
C ASP A 93 4.36 -15.37 -4.93
N ILE A 94 4.59 -14.18 -4.36
CA ILE A 94 3.60 -13.42 -3.60
C ILE A 94 3.45 -12.03 -4.21
N LEU A 95 2.24 -11.72 -4.65
CA LEU A 95 1.84 -10.40 -5.10
C LEU A 95 1.08 -9.69 -3.99
N TYR A 96 1.60 -8.56 -3.51
CA TYR A 96 0.93 -7.70 -2.54
C TYR A 96 0.13 -6.62 -3.28
N LEU A 97 -1.11 -6.43 -2.86
CA LEU A 97 -2.03 -5.44 -3.41
C LEU A 97 -2.31 -4.36 -2.35
N TYR A 98 -2.08 -3.11 -2.70
CA TYR A 98 -2.36 -1.96 -1.83
C TYR A 98 -3.53 -1.17 -2.41
N LEU A 99 -4.56 -0.99 -1.59
CA LEU A 99 -5.75 -0.26 -1.95
C LEU A 99 -5.67 1.16 -1.38
N PRO A 100 -5.45 2.18 -2.22
CA PRO A 100 -5.42 3.58 -1.77
C PRO A 100 -6.83 4.15 -1.55
N TYR A 101 -7.85 3.29 -1.62
CA TYR A 101 -9.25 3.66 -1.48
C TYR A 101 -10.01 2.52 -0.80
N LYS A 102 -11.18 2.84 -0.29
CA LYS A 102 -12.11 1.84 0.25
C LYS A 102 -12.87 1.19 -0.91
N PRO A 103 -12.73 -0.13 -1.14
CA PRO A 103 -13.45 -0.80 -2.21
C PRO A 103 -14.96 -0.88 -1.90
N ASN A 104 -15.79 -0.66 -2.92
CA ASN A 104 -17.25 -0.80 -2.83
C ASN A 104 -17.74 -2.21 -3.20
N GLY A 105 -16.86 -3.07 -3.68
CA GLY A 105 -17.14 -4.42 -4.13
C GLY A 105 -15.88 -5.27 -4.18
N PRO A 106 -15.92 -6.41 -4.86
CA PRO A 106 -14.74 -7.22 -5.12
C PRO A 106 -13.67 -6.39 -5.83
N ILE A 107 -12.41 -6.63 -5.51
CA ILE A 107 -11.29 -6.06 -6.24
C ILE A 107 -10.88 -6.99 -7.38
N GLU A 108 -10.46 -6.41 -8.50
CA GLU A 108 -10.12 -7.13 -9.71
C GLU A 108 -8.62 -7.07 -9.99
N VAL A 109 -8.02 -8.22 -10.34
CA VAL A 109 -6.68 -8.30 -10.93
C VAL A 109 -6.80 -8.94 -12.30
N LYS A 110 -6.37 -8.22 -13.34
CA LYS A 110 -6.51 -8.63 -14.75
C LYS A 110 -5.24 -9.33 -15.25
N GLY A 111 -5.44 -10.28 -16.15
CA GLY A 111 -4.35 -10.86 -16.91
C GLY A 111 -3.41 -11.78 -16.13
N LEU A 112 -3.82 -12.27 -14.97
CA LEU A 112 -3.01 -13.19 -14.17
C LEU A 112 -3.12 -14.61 -14.69
N VAL A 113 -2.05 -15.12 -15.32
CA VAL A 113 -1.97 -16.50 -15.83
C VAL A 113 -1.63 -17.53 -14.78
N ASN A 114 -0.96 -17.09 -13.69
CA ASN A 114 -0.51 -17.97 -12.63
C ASN A 114 -1.70 -18.55 -11.84
N LYS A 115 -1.54 -19.79 -11.36
CA LYS A 115 -2.49 -20.35 -10.40
C LYS A 115 -2.41 -19.61 -9.09
N VAL A 116 -3.53 -19.09 -8.63
CA VAL A 116 -3.66 -18.51 -7.28
C VAL A 116 -3.99 -19.63 -6.31
N ASN A 117 -3.21 -19.80 -5.27
CA ASN A 117 -3.41 -20.82 -4.25
C ASN A 117 -4.17 -20.28 -3.04
N ARG A 118 -3.97 -19.00 -2.68
CA ARG A 118 -4.60 -18.34 -1.55
C ARG A 118 -4.54 -16.82 -1.68
N VAL A 119 -5.50 -16.16 -1.04
CA VAL A 119 -5.52 -14.71 -0.85
C VAL A 119 -5.76 -14.44 0.63
N TRP A 120 -5.01 -13.51 1.21
CA TRP A 120 -5.13 -13.17 2.63
C TRP A 120 -4.89 -11.67 2.88
N VAL A 121 -5.35 -11.19 4.02
CA VAL A 121 -5.12 -9.81 4.46
C VAL A 121 -3.78 -9.72 5.19
N VAL A 122 -2.89 -8.88 4.71
CA VAL A 122 -1.59 -8.60 5.34
C VAL A 122 -1.81 -8.01 6.74
N GLY A 123 -1.06 -8.50 7.71
CA GLY A 123 -1.07 -8.01 9.09
C GLY A 123 -2.07 -8.69 10.03
N ASN A 124 -3.06 -9.46 9.53
CA ASN A 124 -3.92 -10.29 10.37
C ASN A 124 -4.12 -11.72 9.86
N GLY A 125 -3.68 -12.02 8.64
CA GLY A 125 -3.74 -13.37 8.06
C GLY A 125 -5.13 -13.87 7.66
N ALA A 126 -6.16 -13.04 7.73
CA ALA A 126 -7.53 -13.45 7.39
C ALA A 126 -7.59 -13.85 5.91
N MET A 127 -8.10 -15.06 5.65
CA MET A 127 -8.26 -15.58 4.29
C MET A 127 -9.43 -14.89 3.58
N LEU A 128 -9.23 -14.51 2.33
CA LEU A 128 -10.24 -13.89 1.49
C LEU A 128 -10.71 -14.86 0.40
N PRO A 129 -12.03 -14.97 0.16
CA PRO A 129 -12.55 -15.71 -0.96
C PRO A 129 -12.22 -15.00 -2.28
N TYR A 130 -11.97 -15.78 -3.32
CA TYR A 130 -11.68 -15.26 -4.65
C TYR A 130 -12.22 -16.20 -5.73
N LYS A 131 -12.43 -15.65 -6.93
CA LYS A 131 -12.84 -16.41 -8.13
C LYS A 131 -12.09 -15.87 -9.34
N VAL A 132 -11.86 -16.76 -10.31
CA VAL A 132 -11.30 -16.40 -11.62
C VAL A 132 -12.40 -16.57 -12.66
N TYR A 133 -12.67 -15.51 -13.43
CA TYR A 133 -13.65 -15.49 -14.49
C TYR A 133 -12.98 -15.33 -15.86
N ASN A 134 -13.71 -15.66 -16.92
CA ASN A 134 -13.31 -15.49 -18.31
C ASN A 134 -12.05 -16.27 -18.71
N LYS A 135 -11.69 -17.32 -17.97
CA LYS A 135 -10.62 -18.24 -18.33
C LYS A 135 -11.21 -19.54 -18.87
N ASN A 136 -11.10 -19.73 -20.17
CA ASN A 136 -11.52 -20.96 -20.83
C ASN A 136 -10.41 -22.01 -20.75
N TYR A 137 -10.77 -23.30 -20.56
CA TYR A 137 -9.79 -24.38 -20.42
C TYR A 137 -8.98 -24.66 -21.70
N TRP A 138 -9.49 -24.23 -22.86
CA TRP A 138 -8.83 -24.36 -24.15
C TRP A 138 -8.02 -23.14 -24.60
N SER A 139 -7.96 -22.10 -23.78
CA SER A 139 -7.37 -20.82 -24.16
C SER A 139 -6.23 -20.43 -23.26
N GLU A 140 -5.14 -19.95 -23.86
CA GLU A 140 -4.02 -19.29 -23.17
C GLU A 140 -4.38 -17.88 -22.63
N VAL A 141 -5.56 -17.36 -23.02
CA VAL A 141 -6.01 -16.03 -22.54
C VAL A 141 -6.20 -16.08 -21.03
N PRO A 142 -5.52 -15.19 -20.28
CA PRO A 142 -5.67 -15.11 -18.83
C PRO A 142 -7.07 -14.65 -18.46
N GLY A 143 -7.58 -15.18 -17.34
CA GLY A 143 -8.82 -14.69 -16.73
C GLY A 143 -8.60 -13.46 -15.88
N ASN A 144 -9.71 -12.98 -15.30
CA ASN A 144 -9.71 -11.91 -14.31
C ASN A 144 -9.94 -12.52 -12.91
N LEU A 145 -9.06 -12.23 -11.98
CA LEU A 145 -9.19 -12.64 -10.60
C LEU A 145 -10.03 -11.59 -9.85
N TYR A 146 -11.11 -12.03 -9.22
CA TYR A 146 -11.95 -11.21 -8.33
C TYR A 146 -11.76 -11.67 -6.90
N ILE A 147 -11.44 -10.75 -6.00
CA ILE A 147 -11.24 -10.99 -4.57
C ILE A 147 -12.36 -10.31 -3.82
N ASP A 148 -13.12 -11.09 -3.04
CA ASP A 148 -14.19 -10.55 -2.22
C ASP A 148 -13.64 -9.90 -0.96
N ILE A 149 -13.97 -8.63 -0.75
CA ILE A 149 -13.58 -7.86 0.44
C ILE A 149 -14.76 -7.83 1.41
N PRO A 150 -14.66 -8.47 2.58
CA PRO A 150 -15.72 -8.45 3.59
C PRO A 150 -16.07 -7.03 4.05
N ASN A 151 -17.34 -6.82 4.40
CA ASN A 151 -17.84 -5.50 4.82
C ASN A 151 -17.08 -4.92 6.02
N VAL A 152 -16.56 -5.75 6.92
CA VAL A 152 -15.75 -5.33 8.06
C VAL A 152 -14.49 -4.55 7.63
N TYR A 153 -13.86 -4.94 6.52
CA TYR A 153 -12.73 -4.20 5.95
C TYR A 153 -13.15 -2.98 5.13
N ARG A 154 -14.40 -2.97 4.66
CA ARG A 154 -15.01 -1.82 3.98
C ARG A 154 -15.40 -0.72 4.95
N MET A 155 -15.67 -1.06 6.24
CA MET A 155 -16.15 -0.12 7.26
C MET A 155 -15.05 0.46 8.15
N SER A 156 -13.83 -0.07 8.13
CA SER A 156 -12.74 0.53 8.90
C SER A 156 -12.45 1.93 8.37
N ARG A 157 -13.15 2.88 8.98
CA ARG A 157 -12.79 4.29 8.89
C ARG A 157 -11.41 4.45 9.52
N SER A 158 -10.68 5.35 8.88
CA SER A 158 -9.56 6.10 9.41
C SER A 158 -8.25 5.35 9.53
N LEU A 159 -7.53 5.83 8.70
CA LEU A 159 -6.42 6.62 9.21
C LEU A 159 -6.80 8.09 9.32
#